data_39e58ab0496e1883a7ceebb317189125
#
_entry.id   39e58ab0496e1883a7ceebb317189125
#
_cell.length_a   1.000
_cell.length_b   1.000
_cell.length_c   1.000
_cell.angle_alpha   90.00
_cell.angle_beta   90.00
_cell.angle_gamma   90.00
#
_symmetry.space_group_name_H-M   'P 1'
#
loop_
_entity.id
_entity.type
_entity.pdbx_description
1 polymer ?
#
loop_
_entity_poly.entity_id
_entity_poly.type
_entity_poly.pdbx_seq_one_letter_code
_entity_poly.pdbx_strand_id
1 'polypeptide(L)'
;MSYECFELEVANGIAHIRLNRPEKANSMIPSFWTELPDAVNTLSREASARVLVISAAGKHFSSGMDISVFTDGGLDGPAGTNPSVGAEAFRHHCMALQSAFTCLEEARMPVLVAIQGAAVGGAMDFITACDCRYATKDAFFSIHETAIGMTADVGTYPRLVKLISEGWARQMSYTAERISAEKAQTIGLVNEVYDSAEEMLEAVMAIAKQIAANSPLAVTGAKRMVNYARDHSLSLIHISEPTRPY
;
A
#
# COMPACT_ATOMS: atom_id res chain seq x y z
N MET A 1 20.26 1.85 7.41
CA MET A 1 19.75 0.48 7.62
C MET A 1 19.71 -0.19 6.25
N SER A 2 20.04 -1.46 6.17
CA SER A 2 19.96 -2.21 4.91
C SER A 2 18.72 -3.11 5.00
N TYR A 3 17.80 -2.97 4.06
CA TYR A 3 16.61 -3.80 3.91
C TYR A 3 16.84 -4.81 2.79
N GLU A 4 16.26 -6.00 2.90
CA GLU A 4 16.36 -7.06 1.90
C GLU A 4 15.42 -6.84 0.71
N CYS A 5 14.20 -6.35 1.01
CA CYS A 5 13.11 -6.28 0.04
C CYS A 5 13.10 -4.99 -0.79
N PHE A 6 13.80 -3.95 -0.34
CA PHE A 6 13.79 -2.64 -1.00
C PHE A 6 15.01 -1.79 -0.62
N GLU A 7 15.25 -0.79 -1.43
CA GLU A 7 16.18 0.32 -1.15
C GLU A 7 15.40 1.48 -0.55
N LEU A 8 15.99 2.17 0.45
CA LEU A 8 15.42 3.37 1.06
C LEU A 8 16.44 4.51 0.97
N GLU A 9 16.02 5.59 0.32
CA GLU A 9 16.77 6.86 0.25
C GLU A 9 15.94 7.98 0.86
N VAL A 10 16.61 8.92 1.54
CA VAL A 10 15.96 10.13 2.07
C VAL A 10 16.77 11.34 1.64
N ALA A 11 16.17 12.20 0.82
CA ALA A 11 16.80 13.43 0.33
C ALA A 11 15.77 14.55 0.21
N ASN A 12 16.14 15.76 0.62
CA ASN A 12 15.31 16.98 0.46
C ASN A 12 13.89 16.84 1.05
N GLY A 13 13.75 16.09 2.13
CA GLY A 13 12.45 15.84 2.78
C GLY A 13 11.56 14.81 2.05
N ILE A 14 12.07 14.13 1.05
CA ILE A 14 11.40 13.04 0.34
C ILE A 14 12.08 11.74 0.71
N ALA A 15 11.32 10.78 1.21
CA ALA A 15 11.75 9.39 1.32
C ALA A 15 11.32 8.64 0.06
N HIS A 16 12.18 7.79 -0.47
CA HIS A 16 11.90 6.94 -1.61
C HIS A 16 12.21 5.49 -1.26
N ILE A 17 11.17 4.65 -1.22
CA ILE A 17 11.28 3.20 -1.13
C ILE A 17 11.17 2.65 -2.55
N ARG A 18 12.17 1.88 -2.97
CA ARG A 18 12.18 1.19 -4.26
C ARG A 18 12.26 -0.30 -4.03
N LEU A 19 11.18 -1.03 -4.34
CA LEU A 19 11.17 -2.50 -4.27
C LEU A 19 12.28 -3.06 -5.17
N ASN A 20 13.09 -3.98 -4.65
CA ASN A 20 14.34 -4.38 -5.29
C ASN A 20 14.53 -5.91 -5.38
N ARG A 21 13.46 -6.61 -5.76
CA ARG A 21 13.47 -8.05 -6.10
C ARG A 21 12.86 -8.30 -7.48
N PRO A 22 13.35 -7.61 -8.56
CA PRO A 22 12.72 -7.63 -9.88
C PRO A 22 12.68 -9.03 -10.51
N GLU A 23 13.67 -9.90 -10.23
CA GLU A 23 13.77 -11.28 -10.71
C GLU A 23 12.66 -12.20 -10.15
N LYS A 24 12.01 -11.78 -9.08
CA LYS A 24 10.86 -12.43 -8.43
C LYS A 24 9.58 -11.60 -8.55
N ALA A 25 9.53 -10.70 -9.54
CA ALA A 25 8.43 -9.76 -9.72
C ALA A 25 8.05 -9.02 -8.40
N ASN A 26 9.04 -8.69 -7.58
CA ASN A 26 8.89 -8.02 -6.29
C ASN A 26 7.86 -8.72 -5.37
N SER A 27 7.83 -10.07 -5.35
CA SER A 27 7.00 -10.84 -4.44
C SER A 27 7.40 -10.58 -2.99
N MET A 28 6.40 -10.56 -2.11
CA MET A 28 6.53 -10.21 -0.70
C MET A 28 6.90 -11.46 0.11
N ILE A 29 8.17 -11.58 0.47
CA ILE A 29 8.71 -12.61 1.37
C ILE A 29 8.49 -12.24 2.84
N PRO A 30 8.72 -13.17 3.79
CA PRO A 30 8.50 -12.90 5.22
C PRO A 30 9.17 -11.64 5.76
N SER A 31 10.39 -11.30 5.32
CA SER A 31 11.10 -10.07 5.72
C SER A 31 10.36 -8.80 5.30
N PHE A 32 9.66 -8.79 4.17
CA PHE A 32 8.89 -7.62 3.72
C PHE A 32 7.88 -7.13 4.77
N TRP A 33 7.20 -8.07 5.44
CA TRP A 33 6.13 -7.77 6.41
C TRP A 33 6.63 -7.13 7.71
N THR A 34 7.92 -7.18 7.97
CA THR A 34 8.58 -6.52 9.11
C THR A 34 9.38 -5.30 8.68
N GLU A 35 10.04 -5.37 7.54
CA GLU A 35 10.88 -4.28 7.02
C GLU A 35 10.08 -3.04 6.62
N LEU A 36 8.95 -3.23 5.91
CA LEU A 36 8.12 -2.10 5.47
C LEU A 36 7.60 -1.28 6.66
N PRO A 37 6.92 -1.87 7.67
CA PRO A 37 6.47 -1.10 8.82
C PRO A 37 7.63 -0.52 9.65
N ASP A 38 8.78 -1.19 9.75
CA ASP A 38 9.96 -0.62 10.42
C ASP A 38 10.43 0.66 9.72
N ALA A 39 10.59 0.62 8.40
CA ALA A 39 11.01 1.78 7.61
C ALA A 39 10.00 2.94 7.73
N VAL A 40 8.71 2.67 7.50
CA VAL A 40 7.64 3.69 7.49
C VAL A 40 7.45 4.31 8.87
N ASN A 41 7.41 3.50 9.92
CA ASN A 41 7.26 3.96 11.29
C ASN A 41 8.47 4.77 11.76
N THR A 42 9.68 4.37 11.35
CA THR A 42 10.91 5.13 11.66
C THR A 42 10.88 6.50 10.97
N LEU A 43 10.59 6.57 9.66
CA LEU A 43 10.43 7.84 8.95
C LEU A 43 9.37 8.73 9.58
N SER A 44 8.25 8.15 9.99
CA SER A 44 7.13 8.85 10.62
C SER A 44 7.50 9.38 12.01
N ARG A 45 8.14 8.58 12.86
CA ARG A 45 8.54 8.93 14.22
C ARG A 45 9.63 9.99 14.24
N GLU A 46 10.65 9.84 13.39
CA GLU A 46 11.81 10.75 13.35
C GLU A 46 11.53 12.04 12.59
N ALA A 47 10.39 12.11 11.90
CA ALA A 47 10.05 13.23 11.04
C ALA A 47 11.11 13.55 9.96
N SER A 48 11.86 12.54 9.56
CA SER A 48 12.96 12.65 8.60
C SER A 48 12.49 12.86 7.16
N ALA A 49 11.21 12.54 6.87
CA ALA A 49 10.57 12.79 5.58
C ALA A 49 9.24 13.56 5.72
N ARG A 50 8.90 14.32 4.69
CA ARG A 50 7.63 15.07 4.52
C ARG A 50 6.66 14.37 3.59
N VAL A 51 7.17 13.47 2.75
CA VAL A 51 6.42 12.63 1.80
C VAL A 51 7.21 11.36 1.56
N LEU A 52 6.50 10.25 1.37
CA LEU A 52 7.07 8.97 0.97
C LEU A 52 6.62 8.66 -0.46
N VAL A 53 7.58 8.35 -1.32
CA VAL A 53 7.35 7.80 -2.66
C VAL A 53 7.71 6.32 -2.63
N ILE A 54 6.87 5.48 -3.22
CA ILE A 54 7.09 4.05 -3.36
C ILE A 54 7.11 3.72 -4.85
N SER A 55 8.14 3.05 -5.32
CA SER A 55 8.27 2.53 -6.68
C SER A 55 8.85 1.11 -6.66
N ALA A 56 9.06 0.53 -7.83
CA ALA A 56 9.63 -0.81 -7.94
C ALA A 56 10.69 -0.88 -9.04
N ALA A 57 11.69 -1.73 -8.83
CA ALA A 57 12.65 -2.10 -9.86
C ALA A 57 12.03 -3.14 -10.82
N GLY A 58 12.48 -3.14 -12.07
CA GLY A 58 12.12 -4.14 -13.08
C GLY A 58 10.79 -3.90 -13.75
N LYS A 59 10.22 -4.94 -14.33
CA LYS A 59 9.04 -4.89 -15.19
C LYS A 59 7.72 -4.71 -14.43
N HIS A 60 7.64 -5.20 -13.20
CA HIS A 60 6.40 -5.30 -12.44
C HIS A 60 6.53 -4.60 -11.10
N PHE A 61 5.45 -3.97 -10.64
CA PHE A 61 5.41 -3.38 -9.31
C PHE A 61 5.50 -4.49 -8.25
N SER A 62 4.54 -5.40 -8.21
CA SER A 62 4.59 -6.58 -7.33
C SER A 62 3.58 -7.64 -7.76
N SER A 63 3.97 -8.91 -7.65
CA SER A 63 3.09 -10.07 -7.82
C SER A 63 2.34 -10.48 -6.55
N GLY A 64 2.46 -9.70 -5.47
CA GLY A 64 1.84 -10.00 -4.19
C GLY A 64 2.68 -10.91 -3.29
N MET A 65 2.02 -11.65 -2.41
CA MET A 65 2.68 -12.55 -1.47
C MET A 65 3.45 -13.65 -2.18
N ASP A 66 4.64 -13.96 -1.69
CA ASP A 66 5.46 -15.05 -2.23
C ASP A 66 4.79 -16.40 -1.95
N ILE A 67 4.62 -17.22 -2.99
CA ILE A 67 3.90 -18.51 -2.90
C ILE A 67 4.60 -19.47 -1.93
N SER A 68 5.91 -19.35 -1.72
CA SER A 68 6.66 -20.18 -0.78
C SER A 68 6.12 -20.08 0.66
N VAL A 69 5.53 -18.96 1.02
CA VAL A 69 4.88 -18.76 2.34
C VAL A 69 3.76 -19.79 2.59
N PHE A 70 3.06 -20.22 1.52
CA PHE A 70 1.96 -21.21 1.63
C PHE A 70 2.45 -22.66 1.58
N THR A 71 3.63 -22.91 0.99
CA THR A 71 4.16 -24.28 0.82
C THR A 71 5.01 -24.74 2.00
N ASP A 72 5.63 -23.82 2.73
CA ASP A 72 6.59 -24.13 3.81
C ASP A 72 5.94 -24.28 5.20
N GLY A 73 4.63 -24.57 5.25
CA GLY A 73 3.88 -24.77 6.50
C GLY A 73 3.66 -23.48 7.31
N GLY A 74 3.80 -22.33 6.68
CA GLY A 74 3.73 -21.02 7.34
C GLY A 74 2.36 -20.65 7.93
N LEU A 75 1.31 -21.42 7.61
CA LEU A 75 -0.05 -21.24 8.15
C LEU A 75 -0.43 -22.26 9.22
N ASP A 76 0.35 -23.34 9.37
CA ASP A 76 0.14 -24.33 10.42
C ASP A 76 0.90 -23.88 11.67
N GLY A 77 0.21 -23.77 12.80
CA GLY A 77 0.86 -23.56 14.08
C GLY A 77 1.87 -24.68 14.38
N PRO A 78 2.77 -24.52 15.37
CA PRO A 78 3.77 -25.51 15.72
C PRO A 78 3.15 -26.89 15.92
N ALA A 79 3.73 -27.92 15.30
CA ALA A 79 3.24 -29.30 15.40
C ALA A 79 3.06 -29.70 16.87
N GLY A 80 1.84 -30.21 17.22
CA GLY A 80 1.53 -30.65 18.58
C GLY A 80 0.91 -29.59 19.50
N THR A 81 0.63 -28.37 19.01
CA THR A 81 -0.07 -27.33 19.78
C THR A 81 -1.60 -27.62 19.84
N ASN A 82 -2.21 -27.20 20.96
CA ASN A 82 -3.66 -27.21 21.06
C ASN A 82 -4.28 -26.42 19.88
N PRO A 83 -5.31 -26.96 19.17
CA PRO A 83 -5.92 -26.29 18.03
C PRO A 83 -6.38 -24.85 18.30
N SER A 84 -6.84 -24.55 19.51
CA SER A 84 -7.24 -23.19 19.90
C SER A 84 -6.05 -22.23 19.98
N VAL A 85 -4.91 -22.69 20.44
CA VAL A 85 -3.67 -21.89 20.50
C VAL A 85 -3.13 -21.64 19.08
N GLY A 86 -3.22 -22.66 18.20
CA GLY A 86 -2.88 -22.52 16.79
C GLY A 86 -3.75 -21.48 16.07
N ALA A 87 -5.06 -21.53 16.30
CA ALA A 87 -6.01 -20.58 15.71
C ALA A 87 -5.77 -19.14 16.22
N GLU A 88 -5.44 -18.96 17.48
CA GLU A 88 -5.09 -17.65 18.04
C GLU A 88 -3.77 -17.12 17.46
N ALA A 89 -2.76 -17.96 17.35
CA ALA A 89 -1.50 -17.60 16.71
C ALA A 89 -1.68 -17.17 15.25
N PHE A 90 -2.51 -17.91 14.49
CA PHE A 90 -2.87 -17.55 13.12
C PHE A 90 -3.59 -16.20 13.05
N ARG A 91 -4.55 -15.94 13.94
CA ARG A 91 -5.22 -14.64 14.02
C ARG A 91 -4.23 -13.50 14.26
N HIS A 92 -3.28 -13.67 15.19
CA HIS A 92 -2.23 -12.69 15.45
C HIS A 92 -1.33 -12.47 14.23
N HIS A 93 -1.01 -13.53 13.50
CA HIS A 93 -0.24 -13.44 12.26
C HIS A 93 -1.00 -12.61 11.20
N CYS A 94 -2.27 -12.90 10.94
CA CYS A 94 -3.10 -12.11 10.01
C CYS A 94 -3.15 -10.62 10.42
N MET A 95 -3.31 -10.32 11.70
CA MET A 95 -3.30 -8.94 12.20
C MET A 95 -1.95 -8.24 11.96
N ALA A 96 -0.83 -8.96 12.11
CA ALA A 96 0.49 -8.42 11.81
C ALA A 96 0.65 -8.10 10.31
N LEU A 97 0.18 -8.98 9.42
CA LEU A 97 0.17 -8.73 7.97
C LEU A 97 -0.69 -7.50 7.62
N GLN A 98 -1.87 -7.37 8.20
CA GLN A 98 -2.75 -6.20 8.02
C GLN A 98 -2.07 -4.92 8.50
N SER A 99 -1.40 -4.97 9.66
CA SER A 99 -0.68 -3.82 10.23
C SER A 99 0.48 -3.36 9.35
N ALA A 100 1.09 -4.28 8.58
CA ALA A 100 2.18 -3.94 7.68
C ALA A 100 1.78 -2.93 6.60
N PHE A 101 0.53 -2.93 6.15
CA PHE A 101 0.04 -1.91 5.22
C PHE A 101 -0.68 -0.76 5.93
N THR A 102 -1.31 -1.01 7.07
CA THR A 102 -1.97 0.05 7.85
C THR A 102 -0.99 1.16 8.25
N CYS A 103 0.28 0.84 8.47
CA CYS A 103 1.32 1.84 8.78
C CYS A 103 1.44 2.95 7.70
N LEU A 104 1.11 2.66 6.43
CA LEU A 104 1.12 3.64 5.34
C LEU A 104 0.00 4.68 5.50
N GLU A 105 -1.19 4.24 5.90
CA GLU A 105 -2.32 5.12 6.18
C GLU A 105 -2.09 5.97 7.43
N GLU A 106 -1.50 5.36 8.47
CA GLU A 106 -1.22 6.00 9.75
C GLU A 106 0.03 6.90 9.73
N ALA A 107 0.90 6.70 8.72
CA ALA A 107 2.09 7.51 8.55
C ALA A 107 1.75 9.01 8.54
N ARG A 108 2.59 9.79 9.24
CA ARG A 108 2.43 11.24 9.36
C ARG A 108 2.55 11.96 8.01
N MET A 109 3.36 11.43 7.11
CA MET A 109 3.57 11.96 5.76
C MET A 109 2.65 11.28 4.74
N PRO A 110 2.24 11.99 3.66
CA PRO A 110 1.60 11.37 2.51
C PRO A 110 2.47 10.31 1.86
N VAL A 111 1.80 9.28 1.30
CA VAL A 111 2.41 8.15 0.61
C VAL A 111 1.92 8.10 -0.83
N LEU A 112 2.83 8.27 -1.77
CA LEU A 112 2.58 8.21 -3.21
C LEU A 112 3.15 6.90 -3.75
N VAL A 113 2.42 6.19 -4.59
CA VAL A 113 2.90 4.94 -5.19
C VAL A 113 2.91 5.02 -6.71
N ALA A 114 4.04 4.65 -7.32
CA ALA A 114 4.29 4.60 -8.77
C ALA A 114 4.32 3.13 -9.22
N ILE A 115 3.39 2.73 -10.10
CA ILE A 115 3.04 1.34 -10.40
C ILE A 115 3.28 1.07 -11.89
N GLN A 116 4.24 0.20 -12.22
CA GLN A 116 4.43 -0.30 -13.57
C GLN A 116 4.10 -1.80 -13.64
N GLY A 117 3.59 -2.25 -14.79
CA GLY A 117 3.27 -3.66 -15.03
C GLY A 117 2.27 -4.23 -14.02
N ALA A 118 2.57 -5.36 -13.41
CA ALA A 118 1.63 -6.06 -12.52
C ALA A 118 1.55 -5.46 -11.11
N ALA A 119 0.31 -5.27 -10.61
CA ALA A 119 -0.04 -5.12 -9.20
C ALA A 119 -1.14 -6.14 -8.86
N VAL A 120 -0.77 -7.28 -8.28
CA VAL A 120 -1.63 -8.46 -8.17
C VAL A 120 -1.65 -8.98 -6.73
N GLY A 121 -2.82 -9.43 -6.26
CA GLY A 121 -2.97 -10.04 -4.95
C GLY A 121 -2.58 -9.09 -3.82
N GLY A 122 -1.69 -9.46 -2.92
CA GLY A 122 -1.18 -8.61 -1.83
C GLY A 122 -0.64 -7.25 -2.28
N ALA A 123 -0.29 -7.09 -3.58
CA ALA A 123 0.03 -5.77 -4.11
C ALA A 123 -1.19 -4.84 -4.15
N MET A 124 -2.41 -5.38 -4.30
CA MET A 124 -3.64 -4.57 -4.18
C MET A 124 -3.87 -4.09 -2.75
N ASP A 125 -3.58 -4.92 -1.73
CA ASP A 125 -3.61 -4.51 -0.32
C ASP A 125 -2.62 -3.35 -0.09
N PHE A 126 -1.42 -3.47 -0.63
CA PHE A 126 -0.37 -2.46 -0.52
C PHE A 126 -0.77 -1.13 -1.15
N ILE A 127 -1.13 -1.12 -2.44
CA ILE A 127 -1.40 0.13 -3.16
C ILE A 127 -2.68 0.83 -2.68
N THR A 128 -3.68 0.08 -2.21
CA THR A 128 -4.91 0.66 -1.66
C THR A 128 -4.69 1.34 -0.31
N ALA A 129 -3.63 1.00 0.41
CA ALA A 129 -3.21 1.66 1.65
C ALA A 129 -2.40 2.96 1.41
N CYS A 130 -1.93 3.21 0.18
CA CYS A 130 -1.26 4.45 -0.19
C CYS A 130 -2.27 5.59 -0.43
N ASP A 131 -1.84 6.84 -0.23
CA ASP A 131 -2.72 8.01 -0.41
C ASP A 131 -3.03 8.29 -1.89
N CYS A 132 -2.01 8.25 -2.76
CA CYS A 132 -2.17 8.48 -4.20
C CYS A 132 -1.48 7.38 -5.00
N ARG A 133 -2.08 6.99 -6.13
CA ARG A 133 -1.63 5.92 -7.02
C ARG A 133 -1.45 6.44 -8.43
N TYR A 134 -0.29 6.18 -9.00
CA TYR A 134 0.09 6.55 -10.36
C TYR A 134 0.51 5.28 -11.11
N ALA A 135 0.21 5.18 -12.39
CA ALA A 135 0.49 3.96 -13.13
C ALA A 135 1.09 4.24 -14.52
N THR A 136 1.81 3.27 -15.06
CA THR A 136 2.14 3.24 -16.50
C THR A 136 0.98 2.66 -17.30
N LYS A 137 0.91 2.97 -18.61
CA LYS A 137 -0.12 2.43 -19.52
C LYS A 137 -0.16 0.89 -19.59
N ASP A 138 0.98 0.25 -19.43
CA ASP A 138 1.10 -1.21 -19.43
C ASP A 138 0.77 -1.84 -18.08
N ALA A 139 0.48 -1.03 -17.05
CA ALA A 139 0.10 -1.54 -15.75
C ALA A 139 -1.27 -2.20 -15.76
N PHE A 140 -1.42 -3.23 -14.93
CA PHE A 140 -2.69 -3.90 -14.67
C PHE A 140 -2.83 -4.29 -13.21
N PHE A 141 -4.07 -4.38 -12.77
CA PHE A 141 -4.47 -4.61 -11.39
C PHE A 141 -5.36 -5.85 -11.31
N SER A 142 -5.15 -6.71 -10.32
CA SER A 142 -6.00 -7.89 -10.11
C SER A 142 -6.08 -8.27 -8.64
N ILE A 143 -7.30 -8.47 -8.15
CA ILE A 143 -7.57 -9.13 -6.87
C ILE A 143 -7.61 -10.62 -7.18
N HIS A 144 -6.45 -11.27 -7.08
CA HIS A 144 -6.25 -12.62 -7.63
C HIS A 144 -6.54 -13.75 -6.64
N GLU A 145 -6.77 -13.43 -5.39
CA GLU A 145 -6.98 -14.38 -4.28
C GLU A 145 -8.12 -15.35 -4.56
N THR A 146 -9.22 -14.87 -5.13
CA THR A 146 -10.39 -15.73 -5.44
C THR A 146 -10.08 -16.78 -6.50
N ALA A 147 -9.18 -16.51 -7.45
CA ALA A 147 -8.75 -17.48 -8.45
C ALA A 147 -7.94 -18.65 -7.87
N ILE A 148 -7.37 -18.47 -6.68
CA ILE A 148 -6.64 -19.50 -5.94
C ILE A 148 -7.36 -20.00 -4.70
N GLY A 149 -8.68 -19.73 -4.60
CA GLY A 149 -9.55 -20.23 -3.52
C GLY A 149 -9.40 -19.48 -2.20
N MET A 150 -8.89 -18.25 -2.22
CA MET A 150 -8.71 -17.40 -1.04
C MET A 150 -9.57 -16.13 -1.11
N THR A 151 -9.64 -15.43 -0.02
CA THR A 151 -10.22 -14.08 0.06
C THR A 151 -9.10 -13.09 0.39
N ALA A 152 -9.06 -11.94 -0.29
CA ALA A 152 -8.14 -10.87 0.07
C ALA A 152 -8.45 -10.36 1.48
N ASP A 153 -7.57 -10.63 2.44
CA ASP A 153 -7.80 -10.41 3.87
C ASP A 153 -6.77 -9.49 4.54
N VAL A 154 -5.81 -8.98 3.78
CA VAL A 154 -4.77 -8.07 4.31
C VAL A 154 -5.15 -6.58 4.17
N GLY A 155 -6.38 -6.28 3.74
CA GLY A 155 -6.95 -4.94 3.82
C GLY A 155 -7.45 -4.32 2.51
N THR A 156 -7.47 -5.07 1.41
CA THR A 156 -7.99 -4.59 0.11
C THR A 156 -9.44 -4.12 0.25
N TYR A 157 -10.34 -4.95 0.75
CA TYR A 157 -11.78 -4.63 0.72
C TYR A 157 -12.19 -3.39 1.51
N PRO A 158 -11.77 -3.20 2.77
CA PRO A 158 -12.18 -2.02 3.53
C PRO A 158 -11.68 -0.71 2.92
N ARG A 159 -10.62 -0.77 2.09
CA ARG A 159 -10.05 0.38 1.39
C ARG A 159 -10.64 0.58 0.01
N LEU A 160 -10.71 -0.50 -0.78
CA LEU A 160 -11.12 -0.46 -2.18
C LEU A 160 -12.53 0.11 -2.39
N VAL A 161 -13.51 -0.30 -1.57
CA VAL A 161 -14.90 0.19 -1.66
C VAL A 161 -15.06 1.69 -1.36
N LYS A 162 -13.99 2.33 -0.87
CA LYS A 162 -13.92 3.77 -0.64
C LYS A 162 -13.15 4.51 -1.72
N LEU A 163 -12.44 3.78 -2.57
CA LEU A 163 -11.68 4.32 -3.70
C LEU A 163 -12.46 4.25 -5.01
N ILE A 164 -13.20 3.15 -5.22
CA ILE A 164 -13.99 2.90 -6.43
C ILE A 164 -15.44 2.56 -6.08
N SER A 165 -16.33 2.57 -7.07
CA SER A 165 -17.71 2.16 -6.81
C SER A 165 -17.78 0.69 -6.38
N GLU A 166 -18.74 0.37 -5.51
CA GLU A 166 -18.92 -0.98 -4.97
C GLU A 166 -19.12 -2.04 -6.06
N GLY A 167 -19.80 -1.69 -7.17
CA GLY A 167 -19.99 -2.60 -8.30
C GLY A 167 -18.66 -3.04 -8.92
N TRP A 168 -17.72 -2.11 -9.14
CA TRP A 168 -16.37 -2.44 -9.63
C TRP A 168 -15.56 -3.24 -8.61
N ALA A 169 -15.64 -2.87 -7.32
CA ALA A 169 -14.95 -3.63 -6.28
C ALA A 169 -15.43 -5.09 -6.25
N ARG A 170 -16.73 -5.32 -6.37
CA ARG A 170 -17.34 -6.67 -6.43
C ARG A 170 -16.91 -7.43 -7.69
N GLN A 171 -16.98 -6.80 -8.87
CA GLN A 171 -16.59 -7.44 -10.12
C GLN A 171 -15.13 -7.88 -10.07
N MET A 172 -14.20 -6.99 -9.74
CA MET A 172 -12.77 -7.33 -9.59
C MET A 172 -12.55 -8.49 -8.61
N SER A 173 -13.25 -8.48 -7.49
CA SER A 173 -13.13 -9.51 -6.44
C SER A 173 -13.67 -10.87 -6.86
N TYR A 174 -14.76 -10.89 -7.62
CA TYR A 174 -15.42 -12.17 -7.99
C TYR A 174 -14.79 -12.83 -9.19
N THR A 175 -14.29 -12.03 -10.13
CA THR A 175 -13.76 -12.52 -11.40
C THR A 175 -12.25 -12.72 -11.39
N ALA A 176 -11.53 -12.08 -10.45
CA ALA A 176 -10.07 -11.98 -10.45
C ALA A 176 -9.49 -11.44 -11.78
N GLU A 177 -10.31 -10.72 -12.57
CA GLU A 177 -9.90 -10.20 -13.86
C GLU A 177 -8.79 -9.14 -13.73
N ARG A 178 -8.04 -8.96 -14.80
CA ARG A 178 -7.05 -7.91 -14.92
C ARG A 178 -7.72 -6.61 -15.38
N ILE A 179 -7.60 -5.56 -14.59
CA ILE A 179 -8.05 -4.21 -14.93
C ILE A 179 -6.86 -3.43 -15.48
N SER A 180 -6.99 -2.88 -16.69
CA SER A 180 -5.94 -2.04 -17.30
C SER A 180 -5.77 -0.71 -16.55
N ALA A 181 -4.63 -0.06 -16.72
CA ALA A 181 -4.34 1.25 -16.11
C ALA A 181 -5.37 2.31 -16.50
N GLU A 182 -5.78 2.36 -17.78
CA GLU A 182 -6.81 3.29 -18.27
C GLU A 182 -8.17 3.05 -17.60
N LYS A 183 -8.55 1.76 -17.43
CA LYS A 183 -9.77 1.41 -16.72
C LYS A 183 -9.66 1.76 -15.25
N ALA A 184 -8.52 1.48 -14.62
CA ALA A 184 -8.24 1.82 -13.22
C ALA A 184 -8.35 3.33 -12.97
N GLN A 185 -7.86 4.16 -13.89
CA GLN A 185 -8.03 5.61 -13.83
C GLN A 185 -9.51 6.01 -13.99
N THR A 186 -10.21 5.44 -14.97
CA THR A 186 -11.63 5.74 -15.21
C THR A 186 -12.51 5.47 -14.00
N ILE A 187 -12.23 4.38 -13.24
CA ILE A 187 -13.03 4.01 -12.07
C ILE A 187 -12.54 4.67 -10.77
N GLY A 188 -11.45 5.45 -10.81
CA GLY A 188 -10.92 6.18 -9.65
C GLY A 188 -9.90 5.42 -8.80
N LEU A 189 -9.47 4.22 -9.23
CA LEU A 189 -8.41 3.48 -8.53
C LEU A 189 -7.05 4.16 -8.66
N VAL A 190 -6.76 4.76 -9.81
CA VAL A 190 -5.49 5.41 -10.17
C VAL A 190 -5.74 6.88 -10.44
N ASN A 191 -4.86 7.75 -9.94
CA ASN A 191 -4.94 9.19 -10.10
C ASN A 191 -4.58 9.61 -11.53
N GLU A 192 -3.49 9.04 -12.09
CA GLU A 192 -3.00 9.40 -13.42
C GLU A 192 -2.20 8.25 -14.06
N VAL A 193 -2.18 8.23 -15.40
CA VAL A 193 -1.51 7.20 -16.21
C VAL A 193 -0.50 7.85 -17.13
N TYR A 194 0.70 7.26 -17.23
CA TYR A 194 1.86 7.77 -17.97
C TYR A 194 2.33 6.76 -19.02
N ASP A 195 3.05 7.24 -20.03
CA ASP A 195 3.52 6.42 -21.13
C ASP A 195 4.67 5.48 -20.73
N SER A 196 5.53 5.90 -19.82
CA SER A 196 6.69 5.13 -19.34
C SER A 196 6.87 5.20 -17.82
N ALA A 197 7.67 4.28 -17.27
CA ALA A 197 8.01 4.27 -15.85
C ALA A 197 8.89 5.47 -15.46
N GLU A 198 9.75 5.91 -16.36
CA GLU A 198 10.61 7.07 -16.18
C GLU A 198 9.79 8.34 -16.09
N GLU A 199 8.88 8.58 -17.06
CA GLU A 199 7.96 9.72 -17.05
C GLU A 199 7.07 9.74 -15.81
N MET A 200 6.51 8.58 -15.45
CA MET A 200 5.70 8.42 -14.25
C MET A 200 6.50 8.80 -12.99
N LEU A 201 7.71 8.26 -12.84
CA LEU A 201 8.51 8.52 -11.64
C LEU A 201 8.94 9.98 -11.55
N GLU A 202 9.30 10.60 -12.69
CA GLU A 202 9.61 12.04 -12.74
C GLU A 202 8.42 12.89 -12.29
N ALA A 203 7.22 12.61 -12.81
CA ALA A 203 5.98 13.31 -12.44
C ALA A 203 5.64 13.12 -10.96
N VAL A 204 5.73 11.88 -10.44
CA VAL A 204 5.47 11.59 -9.02
C VAL A 204 6.47 12.29 -8.11
N MET A 205 7.75 12.34 -8.49
CA MET A 205 8.78 13.08 -7.75
C MET A 205 8.56 14.59 -7.80
N ALA A 206 8.00 15.13 -8.88
CA ALA A 206 7.60 16.53 -8.96
C ALA A 206 6.44 16.85 -8.00
N ILE A 207 5.43 15.98 -7.93
CA ILE A 207 4.33 16.07 -6.95
C ILE A 207 4.88 15.97 -5.52
N ALA A 208 5.80 15.04 -5.27
CA ALA A 208 6.44 14.89 -3.96
C ALA A 208 7.21 16.17 -3.54
N LYS A 209 7.91 16.82 -4.46
CA LYS A 209 8.56 18.11 -4.20
C LYS A 209 7.56 19.20 -3.83
N GLN A 210 6.40 19.28 -4.49
CA GLN A 210 5.35 20.24 -4.17
C GLN A 210 4.78 19.97 -2.75
N ILE A 211 4.55 18.70 -2.39
CA ILE A 211 4.10 18.32 -1.05
C ILE A 211 5.16 18.69 0.00
N ALA A 212 6.42 18.37 -0.26
CA ALA A 212 7.53 18.64 0.65
C ALA A 212 7.77 20.15 0.87
N ALA A 213 7.39 21.01 -0.07
CA ALA A 213 7.47 22.46 0.05
C ALA A 213 6.39 23.07 0.96
N ASN A 214 5.29 22.36 1.18
CA ASN A 214 4.18 22.83 2.04
C ASN A 214 4.50 22.64 3.53
N SER A 215 3.69 23.29 4.40
CA SER A 215 3.80 23.12 5.86
C SER A 215 3.57 21.66 6.26
N PRO A 216 4.54 20.98 6.88
CA PRO A 216 4.39 19.55 7.22
C PRO A 216 3.24 19.31 8.22
N LEU A 217 2.99 20.24 9.12
CA LEU A 217 1.86 20.14 10.06
C LEU A 217 0.50 20.21 9.34
N ALA A 218 0.37 21.12 8.37
CA ALA A 218 -0.85 21.25 7.58
C ALA A 218 -1.10 20.01 6.70
N VAL A 219 -0.05 19.50 6.05
CA VAL A 219 -0.14 18.29 5.22
C VAL A 219 -0.51 17.06 6.07
N THR A 220 0.13 16.88 7.23
CA THR A 220 -0.21 15.80 8.19
C THR A 220 -1.64 15.93 8.67
N GLY A 221 -2.08 17.16 8.99
CA GLY A 221 -3.46 17.45 9.39
C GLY A 221 -4.45 17.09 8.29
N ALA A 222 -4.18 17.49 7.04
CA ALA A 222 -5.03 17.16 5.90
C ALA A 222 -5.18 15.64 5.71
N LYS A 223 -4.07 14.87 5.75
CA LYS A 223 -4.12 13.40 5.67
C LYS A 223 -5.00 12.81 6.78
N ARG A 224 -4.80 13.22 8.03
CA ARG A 224 -5.61 12.76 9.18
C ARG A 224 -7.08 13.08 9.01
N MET A 225 -7.40 14.30 8.54
CA MET A 225 -8.78 14.73 8.34
C MET A 225 -9.47 13.95 7.21
N VAL A 226 -8.76 13.68 6.09
CA VAL A 226 -9.29 12.86 5.00
C VAL A 226 -9.54 11.43 5.46
N ASN A 227 -8.58 10.82 6.18
CA ASN A 227 -8.73 9.48 6.73
C ASN A 227 -9.89 9.41 7.73
N TYR A 228 -10.04 10.41 8.60
CA TYR A 228 -11.15 10.47 9.54
C TYR A 228 -12.50 10.62 8.83
N ALA A 229 -12.60 11.55 7.88
CA ALA A 229 -13.83 11.79 7.11
C ALA A 229 -14.29 10.58 6.29
N ARG A 230 -13.33 9.76 5.82
CA ARG A 230 -13.61 8.52 5.10
C ARG A 230 -14.46 7.54 5.92
N ASP A 231 -14.25 7.50 7.24
CA ASP A 231 -14.81 6.50 8.15
C ASP A 231 -15.90 7.06 9.09
N HIS A 232 -16.18 8.38 9.01
CA HIS A 232 -17.09 9.05 9.92
C HIS A 232 -18.08 9.98 9.20
N SER A 233 -19.25 10.17 9.79
CA SER A 233 -20.26 11.10 9.28
C SER A 233 -19.93 12.56 9.62
N LEU A 234 -20.55 13.50 8.90
CA LEU A 234 -20.43 14.93 9.15
C LEU A 234 -20.83 15.34 10.59
N SER A 235 -21.68 14.57 11.27
CA SER A 235 -22.05 14.83 12.67
C SER A 235 -20.88 14.77 13.65
N LEU A 236 -19.76 14.18 13.25
CA LEU A 236 -18.55 14.05 14.06
C LEU A 236 -17.44 15.06 13.70
N ILE A 237 -17.71 16.03 12.85
CA ILE A 237 -16.70 17.01 12.37
C ILE A 237 -16.04 17.78 13.54
N HIS A 238 -16.77 18.01 14.63
CA HIS A 238 -16.25 18.74 15.79
C HIS A 238 -15.16 17.98 16.56
N ILE A 239 -15.08 16.65 16.40
CA ILE A 239 -14.10 15.81 17.11
C ILE A 239 -12.76 15.82 16.37
N SER A 240 -12.77 16.09 15.07
CA SER A 240 -11.60 16.01 14.21
C SER A 240 -11.02 17.37 13.81
N GLU A 241 -11.62 18.51 14.27
CA GLU A 241 -11.03 19.81 13.98
C GLU A 241 -9.61 19.90 14.57
N PRO A 242 -8.57 20.06 13.72
CA PRO A 242 -7.25 20.35 14.24
C PRO A 242 -7.32 21.68 14.99
N THR A 243 -6.79 21.70 16.21
CA THR A 243 -6.61 22.94 16.95
C THR A 243 -5.90 23.95 16.04
N ARG A 244 -6.58 25.05 15.72
CA ARG A 244 -5.94 26.18 15.03
C ARG A 244 -4.73 26.59 15.85
N PRO A 245 -3.54 26.71 15.27
CA PRO A 245 -2.46 27.39 15.97
C PRO A 245 -2.93 28.82 16.20
N TYR A 246 -3.00 29.25 17.46
CA TYR A 246 -3.24 30.63 17.86
C TYR A 246 -2.05 31.47 17.51
#